data_d4ccaef8ed25fcddbe95c59f18dc508a
#
_entry.id   d4ccaef8ed25fcddbe95c59f18dc508a
#
_cell.length_a   1.000
_cell.length_b   1.000
_cell.length_c   1.000
_cell.angle_alpha   90.00
_cell.angle_beta   90.00
_cell.angle_gamma   90.00
#
_symmetry.space_group_name_H-M   'P 1'
#
loop_
_entity.id
_entity.type
_entity.pdbx_description
1 polymer ?
#
loop_
_entity_poly.entity_id
_entity_poly.type
_entity_poly.pdbx_seq_one_letter_code
_entity_poly.pdbx_strand_id
1 'polypeptide(L)'
;MTLGLFAATPVSADDTPLGEQMEILNDSYKAFRRTDDPAEGAKLAREAQAAVIKGMSMTPEFLEKGGHSEGKEKAMISFRKQMAQLLITLCEVEEAFMAEDLDKVKELITPIKDSKKKGHDEFIEE
;
A
#
# COMPACT_ATOMS: atom_id res chain seq x y z
N MET A 1 13.69 -27.57 12.70
CA MET A 1 13.54 -26.75 11.52
C MET A 1 12.48 -27.26 10.62
N THR A 2 11.75 -26.36 10.07
CA THR A 2 10.58 -26.71 9.29
C THR A 2 10.64 -26.13 7.90
N LEU A 3 11.84 -25.97 7.40
CA LEU A 3 12.05 -25.29 6.12
C LEU A 3 11.41 -26.02 4.96
N GLY A 4 11.31 -27.33 5.06
CA GLY A 4 10.71 -28.10 4.00
C GLY A 4 9.29 -27.71 3.70
N LEU A 5 8.61 -27.14 4.67
CA LEU A 5 7.22 -26.79 4.48
C LEU A 5 7.04 -25.72 3.43
N PHE A 6 8.00 -24.82 3.32
CA PHE A 6 7.85 -23.70 2.40
C PHE A 6 8.00 -24.12 0.95
N ALA A 7 8.74 -25.19 0.71
CA ALA A 7 8.95 -25.62 -0.65
C ALA A 7 7.67 -26.11 -1.31
N ALA A 8 6.72 -26.56 -0.51
CA ALA A 8 5.48 -27.09 -1.04
C ALA A 8 4.41 -26.03 -1.26
N THR A 9 4.65 -24.80 -0.83
CA THR A 9 3.66 -23.75 -0.87
C THR A 9 3.84 -22.87 -2.10
N PRO A 10 2.80 -22.69 -2.90
CA PRO A 10 2.92 -21.77 -4.04
C PRO A 10 3.13 -20.35 -3.56
N VAL A 11 3.90 -19.59 -4.29
CA VAL A 11 4.13 -18.19 -3.99
C VAL A 11 2.88 -17.41 -4.32
N SER A 12 2.40 -16.65 -3.35
CA SER A 12 1.26 -15.76 -3.56
C SER A 12 1.75 -14.32 -3.63
N ALA A 13 0.83 -13.39 -3.94
CA ALA A 13 1.17 -11.98 -3.98
C ALA A 13 1.73 -11.50 -2.64
N ASP A 14 1.24 -12.07 -1.53
CA ASP A 14 1.69 -11.68 -0.20
C ASP A 14 3.11 -12.11 0.10
N ASP A 15 3.62 -13.10 -0.63
CA ASP A 15 4.96 -13.63 -0.41
C ASP A 15 6.02 -12.91 -1.22
N THR A 16 5.64 -11.95 -2.04
CA THR A 16 6.60 -11.19 -2.84
C THR A 16 7.12 -10.00 -2.02
N PRO A 17 8.28 -9.43 -2.42
CA PRO A 17 8.76 -8.22 -1.74
C PRO A 17 7.73 -7.09 -1.78
N LEU A 18 7.05 -6.89 -2.90
CA LEU A 18 6.01 -5.88 -2.97
C LEU A 18 4.85 -6.24 -2.05
N GLY A 19 4.45 -7.51 -2.04
CA GLY A 19 3.38 -7.96 -1.17
C GLY A 19 3.67 -7.68 0.29
N GLU A 20 4.93 -7.86 0.70
CA GLU A 20 5.32 -7.55 2.07
C GLU A 20 5.12 -6.08 2.39
N GLN A 21 5.49 -5.19 1.44
CA GLN A 21 5.30 -3.76 1.66
C GLN A 21 3.82 -3.40 1.68
N MET A 22 3.02 -4.04 0.85
CA MET A 22 1.58 -3.80 0.86
C MET A 22 0.95 -4.27 2.16
N GLU A 23 1.49 -5.32 2.75
CA GLU A 23 1.00 -5.80 4.05
C GLU A 23 1.32 -4.80 5.15
N ILE A 24 2.53 -4.25 5.15
CA ILE A 24 2.91 -3.21 6.11
C ILE A 24 2.01 -1.99 5.95
N LEU A 25 1.78 -1.56 4.71
CA LEU A 25 0.89 -0.46 4.42
C LEU A 25 -0.50 -0.73 4.97
N ASN A 26 -1.03 -1.91 4.71
CA ASN A 26 -2.38 -2.24 5.13
C ASN A 26 -2.49 -2.30 6.65
N ASP A 27 -1.49 -2.87 7.33
CA ASP A 27 -1.50 -2.94 8.78
C ASP A 27 -1.42 -1.55 9.41
N SER A 28 -0.55 -0.69 8.86
CA SER A 28 -0.43 0.68 9.36
C SER A 28 -1.72 1.46 9.14
N TYR A 29 -2.33 1.28 7.98
CA TYR A 29 -3.61 1.92 7.65
C TYR A 29 -4.70 1.49 8.63
N LYS A 30 -4.82 0.19 8.87
CA LYS A 30 -5.83 -0.30 9.81
C LYS A 30 -5.60 0.26 11.20
N ALA A 31 -4.34 0.38 11.59
CA ALA A 31 -4.02 0.89 12.92
C ALA A 31 -4.33 2.38 13.04
N PHE A 32 -3.93 3.19 12.03
CA PHE A 32 -4.16 4.62 12.19
C PHE A 32 -5.63 4.98 12.02
N ARG A 33 -6.42 4.14 11.39
CA ARG A 33 -7.87 4.37 11.34
C ARG A 33 -8.52 4.27 12.71
N ARG A 34 -7.90 3.56 13.62
CA ARG A 34 -8.49 3.23 14.93
C ARG A 34 -7.94 4.06 16.06
N THR A 35 -6.82 4.74 15.86
CA THR A 35 -6.21 5.47 16.95
C THR A 35 -6.76 6.89 17.04
N ASP A 36 -6.95 7.35 18.28
CA ASP A 36 -7.29 8.74 18.54
C ASP A 36 -6.08 9.52 19.02
N ASP A 37 -4.94 8.87 19.14
CA ASP A 37 -3.71 9.49 19.62
C ASP A 37 -2.97 10.12 18.44
N PRO A 38 -2.87 11.47 18.38
CA PRO A 38 -2.24 12.10 17.22
C PRO A 38 -0.79 11.69 17.00
N ALA A 39 -0.02 11.51 18.06
CA ALA A 39 1.39 11.12 17.91
C ALA A 39 1.50 9.71 17.34
N GLU A 40 0.68 8.81 17.84
CA GLU A 40 0.65 7.44 17.35
C GLU A 40 0.18 7.42 15.90
N GLY A 41 -0.86 8.18 15.59
CA GLY A 41 -1.38 8.23 14.22
C GLY A 41 -0.36 8.75 13.22
N ALA A 42 0.36 9.81 13.58
CA ALA A 42 1.38 10.37 12.72
C ALA A 42 2.50 9.35 12.45
N LYS A 43 2.90 8.62 13.49
CA LYS A 43 3.92 7.58 13.34
C LYS A 43 3.46 6.49 12.40
N LEU A 44 2.22 6.05 12.56
CA LEU A 44 1.66 4.99 11.72
C LEU A 44 1.54 5.45 10.26
N ALA A 45 1.13 6.70 10.05
CA ALA A 45 1.04 7.24 8.70
C ALA A 45 2.43 7.27 8.05
N ARG A 46 3.46 7.57 8.82
CA ARG A 46 4.82 7.58 8.30
C ARG A 46 5.30 6.17 7.95
N GLU A 47 4.92 5.17 8.75
CA GLU A 47 5.24 3.79 8.44
C GLU A 47 4.58 3.36 7.13
N ALA A 48 3.34 3.79 6.92
CA ALA A 48 2.64 3.51 5.67
C ALA A 48 3.35 4.17 4.49
N GLN A 49 3.80 5.41 4.66
CA GLN A 49 4.55 6.12 3.61
C GLN A 49 5.82 5.37 3.25
N ALA A 50 6.55 4.89 4.26
CA ALA A 50 7.79 4.18 4.00
C ALA A 50 7.55 2.92 3.17
N ALA A 51 6.46 2.22 3.46
CA ALA A 51 6.10 1.02 2.70
C ALA A 51 5.78 1.37 1.25
N VAL A 52 5.04 2.47 1.03
CA VAL A 52 4.71 2.91 -0.33
C VAL A 52 5.99 3.29 -1.09
N ILE A 53 6.89 4.02 -0.44
CA ILE A 53 8.13 4.42 -1.08
C ILE A 53 8.93 3.21 -1.52
N LYS A 54 9.04 2.20 -0.66
CA LYS A 54 9.75 0.98 -1.03
C LYS A 54 9.04 0.25 -2.16
N GLY A 55 7.71 0.17 -2.07
CA GLY A 55 6.94 -0.56 -3.07
C GLY A 55 6.95 0.09 -4.43
N MET A 56 7.10 1.42 -4.50
CA MET A 56 7.08 2.13 -5.78
C MET A 56 8.18 1.68 -6.73
N SER A 57 9.29 1.20 -6.20
CA SER A 57 10.40 0.77 -7.04
C SER A 57 10.31 -0.70 -7.44
N MET A 58 9.26 -1.38 -6.99
CA MET A 58 9.09 -2.80 -7.26
C MET A 58 8.09 -3.00 -8.39
N THR A 59 8.06 -4.20 -8.95
CA THR A 59 7.14 -4.53 -10.03
C THR A 59 6.11 -5.52 -9.50
N PRO A 60 4.80 -5.22 -9.66
CA PRO A 60 3.78 -6.22 -9.30
C PRO A 60 3.98 -7.51 -10.09
N GLU A 61 3.80 -8.63 -9.40
CA GLU A 61 3.98 -9.93 -10.03
C GLU A 61 3.06 -10.12 -11.22
N PHE A 62 1.84 -9.62 -11.12
CA PHE A 62 0.88 -9.69 -12.20
C PHE A 62 1.45 -9.09 -13.50
N LEU A 63 2.19 -7.97 -13.37
CA LEU A 63 2.80 -7.33 -14.52
C LEU A 63 4.02 -8.09 -15.02
N GLU A 64 4.75 -8.72 -14.11
CA GLU A 64 5.88 -9.54 -14.52
C GLU A 64 5.42 -10.70 -15.40
N LYS A 65 4.21 -11.18 -15.16
CA LYS A 65 3.65 -12.29 -15.92
C LYS A 65 2.90 -11.83 -17.16
N GLY A 66 2.95 -10.54 -17.49
CA GLY A 66 2.30 -10.03 -18.67
C GLY A 66 0.79 -9.94 -18.58
N GLY A 67 0.28 -9.79 -17.37
CA GLY A 67 -1.15 -9.85 -17.14
C GLY A 67 -1.95 -8.60 -17.46
N HIS A 68 -1.31 -7.50 -17.81
CA HIS A 68 -2.03 -6.25 -18.04
C HIS A 68 -2.28 -6.06 -19.54
N SER A 69 -3.50 -5.66 -19.89
CA SER A 69 -3.91 -5.58 -21.29
C SER A 69 -3.17 -4.51 -22.07
N GLU A 70 -2.68 -3.47 -21.40
CA GLU A 70 -2.01 -2.35 -22.07
C GLU A 70 -0.49 -2.52 -22.14
N GLY A 71 0.03 -3.62 -21.63
CA GLY A 71 1.45 -3.87 -21.66
C GLY A 71 2.15 -3.40 -20.39
N LYS A 72 3.30 -4.03 -20.15
CA LYS A 72 4.00 -3.84 -18.89
C LYS A 72 4.47 -2.41 -18.67
N GLU A 73 4.99 -1.76 -19.73
CA GLU A 73 5.55 -0.43 -19.55
C GLU A 73 4.51 0.61 -19.17
N LYS A 74 3.38 0.60 -19.88
CA LYS A 74 2.29 1.51 -19.53
C LYS A 74 1.73 1.24 -18.16
N ALA A 75 1.58 -0.05 -17.84
CA ALA A 75 1.06 -0.45 -16.55
C ALA A 75 1.99 -0.02 -15.43
N MET A 76 3.30 -0.07 -15.64
CA MET A 76 4.24 0.38 -14.62
C MET A 76 4.15 1.88 -14.37
N ILE A 77 3.90 2.66 -15.42
CA ILE A 77 3.70 4.10 -15.24
C ILE A 77 2.44 4.33 -14.41
N SER A 78 1.36 3.63 -14.74
CA SER A 78 0.12 3.74 -13.99
C SER A 78 0.33 3.35 -12.52
N PHE A 79 1.07 2.27 -12.29
CA PHE A 79 1.36 1.79 -10.95
C PHE A 79 2.10 2.86 -10.14
N ARG A 80 3.15 3.45 -10.73
CA ARG A 80 3.92 4.46 -10.02
C ARG A 80 3.09 5.72 -9.74
N LYS A 81 2.24 6.11 -10.69
CA LYS A 81 1.37 7.28 -10.47
C LYS A 81 0.41 7.02 -9.33
N GLN A 82 -0.17 5.83 -9.27
CA GLN A 82 -1.11 5.50 -8.21
C GLN A 82 -0.40 5.42 -6.85
N MET A 83 0.79 4.86 -6.82
CA MET A 83 1.56 4.81 -5.58
C MET A 83 1.97 6.21 -5.14
N ALA A 84 2.34 7.07 -6.08
CA ALA A 84 2.70 8.45 -5.75
C ALA A 84 1.50 9.21 -5.19
N GLN A 85 0.33 9.01 -5.77
CA GLN A 85 -0.87 9.66 -5.27
C GLN A 85 -1.21 9.17 -3.86
N LEU A 86 -1.07 7.88 -3.62
CA LEU A 86 -1.29 7.31 -2.30
C LEU A 86 -0.30 7.89 -1.29
N LEU A 87 0.96 8.04 -1.70
CA LEU A 87 1.98 8.65 -0.85
C LEU A 87 1.59 10.06 -0.44
N ILE A 88 1.11 10.86 -1.40
CA ILE A 88 0.65 12.22 -1.10
C ILE A 88 -0.46 12.18 -0.06
N THR A 89 -1.44 11.31 -0.26
CA THR A 89 -2.56 11.22 0.67
C THR A 89 -2.09 10.82 2.06
N LEU A 90 -1.15 9.89 2.15
CA LEU A 90 -0.62 9.47 3.45
C LEU A 90 0.16 10.57 4.14
N CYS A 91 0.83 11.44 3.37
CA CYS A 91 1.47 12.61 3.96
C CYS A 91 0.42 13.56 4.51
N GLU A 92 -0.70 13.71 3.83
CA GLU A 92 -1.80 14.54 4.34
C GLU A 92 -2.38 13.96 5.62
N VAL A 93 -2.44 12.64 5.72
CA VAL A 93 -2.89 11.99 6.95
C VAL A 93 -1.92 12.33 8.10
N GLU A 94 -0.63 12.24 7.84
CA GLU A 94 0.37 12.57 8.85
C GLU A 94 0.21 14.02 9.30
N GLU A 95 0.04 14.94 8.36
CA GLU A 95 -0.16 16.35 8.67
C GLU A 95 -1.41 16.56 9.52
N ALA A 96 -2.49 15.86 9.19
CA ALA A 96 -3.73 15.99 9.93
C ALA A 96 -3.57 15.50 11.37
N PHE A 97 -2.87 14.39 11.57
CA PHE A 97 -2.59 13.93 12.93
C PHE A 97 -1.73 14.91 13.69
N MET A 98 -0.72 15.46 13.04
CA MET A 98 0.14 16.43 13.71
C MET A 98 -0.62 17.70 14.08
N ALA A 99 -1.63 18.06 13.30
CA ALA A 99 -2.48 19.20 13.60
C ALA A 99 -3.61 18.84 14.56
N GLU A 100 -3.68 17.57 14.98
CA GLU A 100 -4.72 17.05 15.85
C GLU A 100 -6.12 17.20 15.24
N ASP A 101 -6.17 17.14 13.92
CA ASP A 101 -7.42 17.28 13.16
C ASP A 101 -7.93 15.88 12.79
N LEU A 102 -8.58 15.23 13.74
CA LEU A 102 -9.06 13.87 13.54
C LEU A 102 -10.18 13.79 12.53
N ASP A 103 -10.95 14.85 12.37
CA ASP A 103 -11.99 14.88 11.35
C ASP A 103 -11.37 14.83 9.95
N LYS A 104 -10.28 15.55 9.75
CA LYS A 104 -9.58 15.51 8.48
C LYS A 104 -9.02 14.12 8.20
N VAL A 105 -8.50 13.45 9.23
CA VAL A 105 -8.04 12.08 9.06
C VAL A 105 -9.16 11.20 8.54
N LYS A 106 -10.35 11.34 9.13
CA LYS A 106 -11.50 10.53 8.69
C LYS A 106 -11.87 10.82 7.24
N GLU A 107 -11.79 12.09 6.83
CA GLU A 107 -12.07 12.45 5.44
C GLU A 107 -11.09 11.79 4.48
N LEU A 108 -9.85 11.63 4.90
CA LEU A 108 -8.81 11.07 4.04
C LEU A 108 -8.87 9.54 3.93
N ILE A 109 -9.64 8.89 4.77
CA ILE A 109 -9.79 7.43 4.71
C ILE A 109 -10.42 6.99 3.38
N THR A 110 -11.43 7.72 2.91
CA THR A 110 -12.12 7.33 1.68
C THR A 110 -11.19 7.30 0.46
N PRO A 111 -10.40 8.36 0.19
CA PRO A 111 -9.46 8.28 -0.94
C PRO A 111 -8.45 7.14 -0.79
N ILE A 112 -8.06 6.80 0.44
CA ILE A 112 -7.13 5.69 0.64
C ILE A 112 -7.80 4.36 0.27
N LYS A 113 -9.03 4.16 0.72
CA LYS A 113 -9.79 2.96 0.38
C LYS A 113 -9.98 2.84 -1.13
N ASP A 114 -10.32 3.95 -1.77
CA ASP A 114 -10.52 3.95 -3.22
C ASP A 114 -9.22 3.63 -3.94
N SER A 115 -8.11 4.17 -3.47
CA SER A 115 -6.81 3.94 -4.03
C SER A 115 -6.43 2.47 -3.92
N LYS A 116 -6.68 1.87 -2.77
CA LYS A 116 -6.38 0.45 -2.54
C LYS A 116 -7.19 -0.42 -3.48
N LYS A 117 -8.48 -0.12 -3.61
CA LYS A 117 -9.34 -0.90 -4.48
C LYS A 117 -8.91 -0.79 -5.93
N LYS A 118 -8.61 0.41 -6.38
CA LYS A 118 -8.21 0.63 -7.76
C LYS A 118 -6.91 -0.10 -8.07
N GLY A 119 -5.94 -0.01 -7.17
CA GLY A 119 -4.68 -0.70 -7.37
C GLY A 119 -4.83 -2.19 -7.36
N HIS A 120 -5.64 -2.70 -6.44
CA HIS A 120 -5.90 -4.13 -6.36
C HIS A 120 -6.54 -4.63 -7.67
N ASP A 121 -7.53 -3.91 -8.15
CA ASP A 121 -8.25 -4.33 -9.36
C ASP A 121 -7.35 -4.30 -10.59
N GLU A 122 -6.40 -3.39 -10.64
CA GLU A 122 -5.57 -3.21 -11.83
C GLU A 122 -4.30 -4.05 -11.80
N PHE A 123 -3.72 -4.28 -10.62
CA PHE A 123 -2.37 -4.85 -10.53
C PHE A 123 -2.29 -6.18 -9.81
N ILE A 124 -3.38 -6.72 -9.34
CA ILE A 124 -3.39 -7.99 -8.65
C ILE A 124 -4.30 -8.94 -9.40
N GLU A 125 -3.74 -10.11 -9.69
CA GLU A 125 -4.48 -11.14 -10.40
C GLU A 125 -5.57 -11.73 -9.53
N GLU A 126 -6.72 -11.94 -10.12
CA GLU A 126 -7.85 -12.52 -9.41
C GLU A 126 -7.71 -13.98 -9.16
#